data_95a94814244685e980e1c2ec8a096475
#
_entry.id   95a94814244685e980e1c2ec8a096475
#
_cell.length_a   1.000
_cell.length_b   1.000
_cell.length_c   1.000
_cell.angle_alpha   90.00
_cell.angle_beta   90.00
_cell.angle_gamma   90.00
#
_symmetry.space_group_name_H-M   'P 1'
#
loop_
_entity.id
_entity.type
_entity.pdbx_description
1 polymer ?
#
loop_
_entity_poly.entity_id
_entity_poly.type
_entity_poly.pdbx_seq_one_letter_code
_entity_poly.pdbx_strand_id
1 'polypeptide(L)'
;DVNFARVVKMDRCTTCHLAIDRRGYEKYPQPFTTHPNLQAYVGSDSPHPMSTTGCTVCHQGLGGSTSFNDASHYPGDPKQRQEWEEKYHWHEPHMWDYPMLPTNMTEASCQQCHRQEVFVPNAPKLNLANATYERAGCYACHKTRGFENLRKPGPILTKIAGKLTQDWVKNWVRDPTAIKNV
;
A
#
# COMPACT_ATOMS: atom_id res chain seq x y z
N ASP A 1 -13.03 14.71 3.73
CA ASP A 1 -14.43 15.11 3.44
C ASP A 1 -14.55 16.60 3.72
N VAL A 2 -14.82 17.35 2.69
CA VAL A 2 -15.27 18.73 2.85
C VAL A 2 -16.75 18.66 3.23
N ASN A 3 -17.07 19.04 4.46
CA ASN A 3 -18.40 18.86 5.08
C ASN A 3 -19.56 19.61 4.34
N PHE A 4 -19.32 20.31 3.25
CA PHE A 4 -20.30 21.17 2.58
C PHE A 4 -20.68 20.72 1.16
N ALA A 5 -19.94 19.77 0.57
CA ALA A 5 -20.26 19.23 -0.75
C ALA A 5 -19.72 17.82 -0.90
N ARG A 6 -20.52 16.96 -1.51
CA ARG A 6 -20.05 15.63 -1.95
C ARG A 6 -19.18 15.80 -3.19
N VAL A 7 -17.89 15.97 -2.98
CA VAL A 7 -16.93 16.06 -4.08
C VAL A 7 -16.54 14.65 -4.48
N VAL A 8 -16.76 14.31 -5.75
CA VAL A 8 -16.28 13.05 -6.32
C VAL A 8 -14.77 13.15 -6.44
N LYS A 9 -14.04 12.28 -5.72
CA LYS A 9 -12.60 12.16 -5.85
C LYS A 9 -12.30 11.40 -7.15
N MET A 10 -11.62 12.04 -8.07
CA MET A 10 -11.16 11.40 -9.31
C MET A 10 -9.65 11.23 -9.28
N ASP A 11 -9.20 9.98 -9.45
CA ASP A 11 -7.78 9.70 -9.62
C ASP A 11 -7.37 9.99 -11.08
N ARG A 12 -6.32 10.81 -11.24
CA ARG A 12 -5.80 11.25 -12.55
C ARG A 12 -4.63 10.41 -13.05
N CYS A 13 -4.39 9.25 -12.44
CA CYS A 13 -3.29 8.34 -12.75
C CYS A 13 -3.27 7.92 -14.23
N THR A 14 -4.44 7.79 -14.85
CA THR A 14 -4.58 7.44 -16.26
C THR A 14 -4.07 8.49 -17.23
N THR A 15 -3.74 9.71 -16.77
CA THR A 15 -3.08 10.70 -17.64
C THR A 15 -1.65 10.29 -18.05
N CYS A 16 -0.99 9.47 -17.23
CA CYS A 16 0.32 8.89 -17.52
C CYS A 16 0.22 7.38 -17.77
N HIS A 17 -0.57 6.65 -16.98
CA HIS A 17 -0.78 5.20 -17.10
C HIS A 17 -1.87 4.89 -18.15
N LEU A 18 -1.58 5.20 -19.42
CA LEU A 18 -2.57 5.20 -20.51
C LEU A 18 -3.14 3.84 -20.88
N ALA A 19 -2.41 2.76 -20.60
CA ALA A 19 -2.81 1.38 -20.94
C ALA A 19 -3.18 0.54 -19.71
N ILE A 20 -3.34 1.17 -18.55
CA ILE A 20 -3.48 0.49 -17.27
C ILE A 20 -4.69 -0.45 -17.22
N ASP A 21 -5.78 -0.10 -17.89
CA ASP A 21 -7.02 -0.86 -18.00
C ASP A 21 -7.17 -1.63 -19.32
N ARG A 22 -6.12 -1.68 -20.16
CA ARG A 22 -6.17 -2.26 -21.50
C ARG A 22 -5.33 -3.51 -21.57
N ARG A 23 -5.83 -4.54 -22.27
CA ARG A 23 -5.08 -5.76 -22.62
C ARG A 23 -4.13 -5.51 -23.79
N GLY A 24 -3.06 -6.31 -23.84
CA GLY A 24 -2.10 -6.26 -24.95
C GLY A 24 -0.87 -5.38 -24.69
N TYR A 25 -0.79 -4.73 -23.55
CA TYR A 25 0.32 -3.85 -23.16
C TYR A 25 1.16 -4.44 -22.00
N GLU A 26 1.02 -5.73 -21.70
CA GLU A 26 1.66 -6.38 -20.57
C GLU A 26 3.19 -6.37 -20.65
N LYS A 27 3.73 -6.27 -21.87
CA LYS A 27 5.19 -6.24 -22.13
C LYS A 27 5.77 -4.83 -22.27
N TYR A 28 4.94 -3.82 -22.22
CA TYR A 28 5.41 -2.44 -22.33
C TYR A 28 5.99 -1.95 -21.01
N PRO A 29 6.99 -1.03 -21.05
CA PRO A 29 7.54 -0.45 -19.84
C PRO A 29 6.53 0.48 -19.14
N GLN A 30 6.72 0.68 -17.85
CA GLN A 30 5.99 1.70 -17.12
C GLN A 30 6.26 3.09 -17.73
N PRO A 31 5.24 3.96 -17.81
CA PRO A 31 3.88 3.84 -17.27
C PRO A 31 2.86 3.23 -18.26
N PHE A 32 3.29 2.64 -19.36
CA PHE A 32 2.44 2.21 -20.47
C PHE A 32 2.02 0.73 -20.41
N THR A 33 2.29 0.04 -19.32
CA THR A 33 1.93 -1.37 -19.17
C THR A 33 0.50 -1.55 -18.68
N THR A 34 -0.09 -2.70 -19.04
CA THR A 34 -1.36 -3.19 -18.48
C THR A 34 -1.23 -3.44 -16.98
N HIS A 35 -2.26 -3.17 -16.20
CA HIS A 35 -2.30 -3.55 -14.79
C HIS A 35 -2.21 -5.07 -14.64
N PRO A 36 -1.32 -5.60 -13.80
CA PRO A 36 -1.31 -7.04 -13.51
C PRO A 36 -2.65 -7.48 -12.92
N ASN A 37 -3.09 -8.67 -13.28
CA ASN A 37 -4.39 -9.23 -12.85
C ASN A 37 -5.60 -8.32 -13.18
N LEU A 38 -5.66 -7.82 -14.40
CA LEU A 38 -6.72 -6.92 -14.88
C LEU A 38 -8.15 -7.44 -14.60
N GLN A 39 -8.35 -8.77 -14.60
CA GLN A 39 -9.65 -9.37 -14.31
C GLN A 39 -10.05 -9.27 -12.82
N ALA A 40 -9.08 -9.16 -11.92
CA ALA A 40 -9.34 -8.99 -10.49
C ALA A 40 -9.40 -7.51 -10.08
N TYR A 41 -8.69 -6.67 -10.81
CA TYR A 41 -8.51 -5.24 -10.50
C TYR A 41 -8.66 -4.39 -11.75
N VAL A 42 -9.15 -3.18 -11.61
CA VAL A 42 -9.19 -2.12 -12.63
C VAL A 42 -10.17 -2.37 -13.78
N GLY A 43 -10.27 -3.59 -14.32
CA GLY A 43 -11.18 -3.92 -15.41
C GLY A 43 -12.63 -3.64 -15.08
N SER A 44 -13.44 -3.29 -16.09
CA SER A 44 -14.87 -2.97 -15.92
C SER A 44 -15.68 -4.12 -15.31
N ASP A 45 -15.25 -5.35 -15.59
CA ASP A 45 -15.91 -6.59 -15.12
C ASP A 45 -15.27 -7.16 -13.85
N SER A 46 -14.28 -6.45 -13.31
CA SER A 46 -13.58 -6.88 -12.08
C SER A 46 -14.42 -6.56 -10.84
N PRO A 47 -14.19 -7.27 -9.71
CA PRO A 47 -14.76 -6.90 -8.41
C PRO A 47 -14.38 -5.49 -7.93
N HIS A 48 -13.31 -4.93 -8.49
CA HIS A 48 -12.78 -3.60 -8.14
C HIS A 48 -12.60 -2.74 -9.40
N PRO A 49 -13.69 -2.38 -10.10
CA PRO A 49 -13.58 -1.60 -11.33
C PRO A 49 -13.04 -0.21 -11.04
N MET A 50 -12.16 0.27 -11.91
CA MET A 50 -11.49 1.57 -11.75
C MET A 50 -12.48 2.73 -11.60
N SER A 51 -13.63 2.66 -12.26
CA SER A 51 -14.66 3.70 -12.23
C SER A 51 -15.30 3.93 -10.86
N THR A 52 -15.30 2.92 -10.00
CA THR A 52 -15.92 2.97 -8.66
C THR A 52 -14.89 2.91 -7.55
N THR A 53 -13.79 2.16 -7.73
CA THR A 53 -12.78 1.95 -6.71
C THR A 53 -11.68 3.02 -6.79
N GLY A 54 -11.29 3.42 -8.02
CA GLY A 54 -10.13 4.28 -8.24
C GLY A 54 -8.81 3.56 -8.03
N CYS A 55 -7.72 4.30 -8.06
CA CYS A 55 -6.36 3.78 -7.95
C CYS A 55 -5.82 3.95 -6.52
N THR A 56 -6.06 5.11 -5.92
CA THR A 56 -5.49 5.48 -4.61
C THR A 56 -6.06 4.70 -3.43
N VAL A 57 -7.18 4.00 -3.59
CA VAL A 57 -7.71 3.08 -2.56
C VAL A 57 -6.73 1.95 -2.31
N CYS A 58 -6.09 1.42 -3.36
CA CYS A 58 -5.11 0.34 -3.24
C CYS A 58 -3.67 0.86 -3.16
N HIS A 59 -3.32 1.87 -3.94
CA HIS A 59 -1.95 2.34 -4.07
C HIS A 59 -1.58 3.49 -3.12
N GLN A 60 -2.55 4.18 -2.53
CA GLN A 60 -2.34 5.45 -1.84
C GLN A 60 -1.80 6.54 -2.79
N GLY A 61 -1.04 7.51 -2.27
CA GLY A 61 -0.54 8.61 -3.07
C GLY A 61 -1.55 9.74 -3.29
N LEU A 62 -1.15 10.77 -4.04
CA LEU A 62 -2.00 11.93 -4.34
C LEU A 62 -2.63 11.77 -5.73
N GLY A 63 -3.81 11.16 -5.78
CA GLY A 63 -4.51 10.82 -7.03
C GLY A 63 -4.89 12.02 -7.92
N GLY A 64 -4.99 13.20 -7.36
CA GLY A 64 -5.28 14.43 -8.11
C GLY A 64 -4.11 15.02 -8.89
N SER A 65 -2.87 14.56 -8.62
CA SER A 65 -1.68 15.07 -9.28
C SER A 65 -1.45 14.45 -10.66
N THR A 66 -0.78 15.21 -11.54
CA THR A 66 -0.32 14.78 -12.87
C THR A 66 1.20 14.84 -13.01
N SER A 67 1.93 15.10 -11.92
CA SER A 67 3.39 15.05 -11.85
C SER A 67 3.84 13.77 -11.16
N PHE A 68 4.99 13.21 -11.56
CA PHE A 68 5.54 12.00 -10.97
C PHE A 68 5.80 12.17 -9.47
N ASN A 69 6.44 13.26 -9.08
CA ASN A 69 6.78 13.55 -7.68
C ASN A 69 5.55 13.91 -6.85
N ASP A 70 4.68 14.79 -7.37
CA ASP A 70 3.50 15.24 -6.62
C ASP A 70 2.45 14.12 -6.48
N ALA A 71 2.41 13.13 -7.39
CA ALA A 71 1.61 11.91 -7.20
C ALA A 71 2.13 11.04 -6.05
N SER A 72 3.29 11.41 -5.49
CA SER A 72 3.93 10.77 -4.33
C SER A 72 4.33 9.32 -4.57
N HIS A 73 4.88 9.02 -5.76
CA HIS A 73 5.49 7.73 -6.02
C HIS A 73 6.58 7.43 -4.98
N TYR A 74 6.60 6.20 -4.48
CA TYR A 74 7.59 5.79 -3.48
C TYR A 74 8.34 4.54 -3.94
N PRO A 75 9.69 4.55 -3.97
CA PRO A 75 10.49 3.43 -4.45
C PRO A 75 10.41 2.24 -3.49
N GLY A 76 10.41 1.04 -4.05
CA GLY A 76 10.33 -0.21 -3.28
C GLY A 76 11.67 -0.68 -2.71
N ASP A 77 12.77 -0.18 -3.27
CA ASP A 77 14.13 -0.53 -2.87
C ASP A 77 15.15 0.58 -3.23
N PRO A 78 16.38 0.52 -2.68
CA PRO A 78 17.39 1.54 -2.93
C PRO A 78 17.82 1.67 -4.40
N LYS A 79 17.78 0.59 -5.18
CA LYS A 79 18.13 0.61 -6.60
C LYS A 79 17.09 1.39 -7.41
N GLN A 80 15.81 1.12 -7.15
CA GLN A 80 14.72 1.85 -7.78
C GLN A 80 14.73 3.33 -7.38
N ARG A 81 15.11 3.63 -6.13
CA ARG A 81 15.29 5.00 -5.65
C ARG A 81 16.34 5.74 -6.49
N GLN A 82 17.52 5.16 -6.64
CA GLN A 82 18.59 5.76 -7.44
C GLN A 82 18.17 5.97 -8.90
N GLU A 83 17.55 4.96 -9.52
CA GLU A 83 17.01 5.06 -10.89
C GLU A 83 16.02 6.23 -11.03
N TRP A 84 15.15 6.41 -10.05
CA TRP A 84 14.14 7.46 -10.09
C TRP A 84 14.68 8.84 -9.79
N GLU A 85 15.68 8.96 -8.92
CA GLU A 85 16.44 10.21 -8.68
C GLU A 85 17.11 10.69 -9.97
N GLU A 86 17.75 9.78 -10.71
CA GLU A 86 18.41 10.09 -11.99
C GLU A 86 17.42 10.40 -13.12
N LYS A 87 16.38 9.58 -13.27
CA LYS A 87 15.50 9.65 -14.43
C LYS A 87 14.34 10.64 -14.29
N TYR A 88 13.77 10.75 -13.09
CA TYR A 88 12.58 11.54 -12.81
C TYR A 88 12.84 12.69 -11.85
N HIS A 89 14.07 12.90 -11.43
CA HIS A 89 14.42 13.85 -10.37
C HIS A 89 13.61 13.62 -9.10
N TRP A 90 13.41 12.33 -8.76
CA TRP A 90 12.61 11.94 -7.62
C TRP A 90 13.24 12.47 -6.32
N HIS A 91 12.39 12.97 -5.46
CA HIS A 91 12.73 13.34 -4.09
C HIS A 91 11.63 12.84 -3.15
N GLU A 92 11.98 12.69 -1.89
CA GLU A 92 11.04 12.21 -0.89
C GLU A 92 9.86 13.18 -0.73
N PRO A 93 8.60 12.67 -0.76
CA PRO A 93 7.41 13.51 -0.59
C PRO A 93 7.37 14.14 0.80
N HIS A 94 7.40 15.46 0.90
CA HIS A 94 7.40 16.19 2.18
C HIS A 94 6.03 16.67 2.64
N MET A 95 5.09 16.80 1.72
CA MET A 95 3.79 17.47 1.96
C MET A 95 2.60 16.51 1.94
N TRP A 96 2.84 15.19 1.87
CA TRP A 96 1.77 14.19 1.80
C TRP A 96 2.01 13.05 2.77
N ASP A 97 1.09 12.88 3.75
CA ASP A 97 1.22 11.88 4.82
C ASP A 97 1.06 10.43 4.36
N TYR A 98 0.52 10.23 3.16
CA TYR A 98 0.22 8.91 2.60
C TYR A 98 0.84 8.76 1.21
N PRO A 99 2.17 8.66 1.11
CA PRO A 99 2.84 8.41 -0.16
C PRO A 99 2.37 7.09 -0.78
N MET A 100 2.58 6.93 -2.08
CA MET A 100 2.21 5.72 -2.78
C MET A 100 2.94 4.52 -2.17
N LEU A 101 2.20 3.44 -1.93
CA LEU A 101 2.80 2.21 -1.44
C LEU A 101 3.74 1.62 -2.51
N PRO A 102 4.94 1.18 -2.12
CA PRO A 102 5.75 0.36 -3.00
C PRO A 102 4.95 -0.85 -3.51
N THR A 103 5.16 -1.25 -4.76
CA THR A 103 4.37 -2.31 -5.40
C THR A 103 4.41 -3.66 -4.67
N ASN A 104 5.50 -3.93 -3.95
CA ASN A 104 5.61 -5.13 -3.12
C ASN A 104 4.76 -5.08 -1.84
N MET A 105 4.16 -3.93 -1.52
CA MET A 105 3.34 -3.69 -0.33
C MET A 105 1.89 -3.31 -0.63
N THR A 106 1.51 -3.18 -1.88
CA THR A 106 0.16 -2.74 -2.29
C THR A 106 -0.94 -3.63 -1.70
N GLU A 107 -0.69 -4.94 -1.57
CA GLU A 107 -1.66 -5.86 -0.97
C GLU A 107 -2.04 -5.53 0.49
N ALA A 108 -1.21 -4.75 1.20
CA ALA A 108 -1.57 -4.28 2.54
C ALA A 108 -2.85 -3.43 2.55
N SER A 109 -3.15 -2.75 1.45
CA SER A 109 -4.37 -1.95 1.30
C SER A 109 -5.65 -2.79 1.29
N CYS A 110 -5.59 -4.07 0.91
CA CYS A 110 -6.74 -4.97 0.92
C CYS A 110 -7.36 -5.07 2.33
N GLN A 111 -6.56 -4.94 3.37
CA GLN A 111 -7.01 -4.93 4.77
C GLN A 111 -7.98 -3.79 5.08
N GLN A 112 -8.07 -2.76 4.28
CA GLN A 112 -9.02 -1.66 4.52
C GLN A 112 -10.47 -2.14 4.39
N CYS A 113 -10.73 -3.10 3.50
CA CYS A 113 -12.06 -3.67 3.25
C CYS A 113 -12.16 -5.15 3.69
N HIS A 114 -11.14 -5.97 3.42
CA HIS A 114 -11.12 -7.43 3.66
C HIS A 114 -10.63 -7.82 5.06
N ARG A 115 -11.02 -7.07 6.09
CA ARG A 115 -10.49 -7.23 7.46
C ARG A 115 -10.88 -8.50 8.18
N GLN A 116 -12.00 -9.08 7.78
CA GLN A 116 -12.58 -10.28 8.43
C GLN A 116 -12.33 -11.54 7.62
N GLU A 117 -11.68 -11.40 6.46
CA GLU A 117 -11.42 -12.51 5.58
C GLU A 117 -10.09 -13.18 5.94
N VAL A 118 -10.15 -14.48 6.16
CA VAL A 118 -8.96 -15.31 6.43
C VAL A 118 -8.10 -15.45 5.17
N PHE A 119 -8.75 -15.43 4.01
CA PHE A 119 -8.12 -15.56 2.70
C PHE A 119 -8.69 -14.54 1.72
N VAL A 120 -7.82 -13.74 1.15
CA VAL A 120 -8.17 -12.76 0.11
C VAL A 120 -7.66 -13.28 -1.24
N PRO A 121 -8.52 -13.56 -2.21
CA PRO A 121 -8.11 -14.02 -3.55
C PRO A 121 -7.15 -13.01 -4.20
N ASN A 122 -6.15 -13.51 -4.92
CA ASN A 122 -5.12 -12.71 -5.61
C ASN A 122 -4.26 -11.79 -4.70
N ALA A 123 -4.25 -12.02 -3.38
CA ALA A 123 -3.41 -11.29 -2.43
C ALA A 123 -2.48 -12.27 -1.65
N PRO A 124 -1.54 -12.95 -2.32
CA PRO A 124 -0.72 -13.98 -1.69
C PRO A 124 0.20 -13.45 -0.58
N LYS A 125 0.70 -12.23 -0.71
CA LYS A 125 1.56 -11.60 0.32
C LYS A 125 0.76 -11.24 1.56
N LEU A 126 -0.45 -10.72 1.39
CA LEU A 126 -1.35 -10.46 2.51
C LEU A 126 -1.73 -11.75 3.21
N ASN A 127 -2.09 -12.79 2.47
CA ASN A 127 -2.46 -14.10 3.03
C ASN A 127 -1.28 -14.71 3.82
N LEU A 128 -0.06 -14.60 3.27
CA LEU A 128 1.15 -15.02 3.98
C LEU A 128 1.40 -14.19 5.25
N ALA A 129 1.18 -12.88 5.17
CA ALA A 129 1.34 -11.99 6.33
C ALA A 129 0.34 -12.33 7.44
N ASN A 130 -0.93 -12.53 7.11
CA ASN A 130 -1.95 -12.95 8.06
C ASN A 130 -1.61 -14.29 8.72
N ALA A 131 -1.27 -15.30 7.92
CA ALA A 131 -0.86 -16.61 8.43
C ALA A 131 0.39 -16.54 9.32
N THR A 132 1.35 -15.69 8.98
CA THR A 132 2.56 -15.47 9.78
C THR A 132 2.23 -14.78 11.10
N TYR A 133 1.36 -13.74 11.06
CA TYR A 133 0.91 -13.02 12.24
C TYR A 133 0.21 -13.94 13.24
N GLU A 134 -0.66 -14.82 12.76
CA GLU A 134 -1.34 -15.82 13.58
C GLU A 134 -0.36 -16.87 14.13
N ARG A 135 0.46 -17.47 13.28
CA ARG A 135 1.44 -18.50 13.69
C ARG A 135 2.47 -17.97 14.69
N ALA A 136 2.92 -16.76 14.52
CA ALA A 136 3.85 -16.11 15.44
C ALA A 136 3.18 -15.66 16.74
N GLY A 137 1.85 -15.71 16.83
CA GLY A 137 1.10 -15.35 18.03
C GLY A 137 1.20 -13.87 18.41
N CYS A 138 1.49 -12.98 17.46
CA CYS A 138 1.66 -11.54 17.73
C CYS A 138 0.45 -10.92 18.43
N TYR A 139 -0.75 -11.39 18.09
CA TYR A 139 -2.00 -10.97 18.71
C TYR A 139 -2.13 -11.36 20.19
N ALA A 140 -1.34 -12.30 20.68
CA ALA A 140 -1.36 -12.70 22.10
C ALA A 140 -0.80 -11.57 22.99
N CYS A 141 0.17 -10.82 22.50
CA CYS A 141 0.82 -9.74 23.24
C CYS A 141 0.31 -8.36 22.83
N HIS A 142 0.06 -8.14 21.54
CA HIS A 142 -0.28 -6.83 21.02
C HIS A 142 -1.79 -6.67 20.78
N LYS A 143 -2.30 -5.50 21.13
CA LYS A 143 -3.66 -5.11 20.76
C LYS A 143 -3.67 -4.67 19.32
N THR A 144 -4.36 -5.44 18.49
CA THR A 144 -4.57 -5.18 17.08
C THR A 144 -6.05 -5.27 16.75
N ARG A 145 -6.44 -4.67 15.66
CA ARG A 145 -7.82 -4.68 15.22
C ARG A 145 -8.27 -6.12 14.92
N GLY A 146 -9.44 -6.50 15.42
CA GLY A 146 -9.99 -7.86 15.32
C GLY A 146 -9.61 -8.80 16.47
N PHE A 147 -8.66 -8.39 17.35
CA PHE A 147 -8.19 -9.17 18.49
C PHE A 147 -8.20 -8.35 19.79
N GLU A 148 -9.20 -7.49 19.97
CA GLU A 148 -9.25 -6.49 21.07
C GLU A 148 -9.63 -7.07 22.43
N ASN A 149 -10.33 -8.21 22.46
CA ASN A 149 -11.07 -8.67 23.64
C ASN A 149 -10.24 -9.27 24.78
N LEU A 150 -8.92 -9.38 24.61
CA LEU A 150 -8.04 -9.92 25.64
C LEU A 150 -7.09 -8.85 26.18
N ARG A 151 -6.78 -8.91 27.50
CA ARG A 151 -5.72 -8.07 28.07
C ARG A 151 -4.40 -8.34 27.38
N LYS A 152 -3.78 -7.30 26.85
CA LYS A 152 -2.54 -7.37 26.08
C LYS A 152 -1.38 -6.74 26.85
N PRO A 153 -0.29 -7.45 27.10
CA PRO A 153 0.89 -6.90 27.79
C PRO A 153 1.72 -5.97 26.88
N GLY A 154 1.62 -6.11 25.57
CA GLY A 154 2.37 -5.31 24.62
C GLY A 154 1.68 -4.01 24.21
N PRO A 155 2.41 -3.06 23.61
CA PRO A 155 1.84 -1.80 23.14
C PRO A 155 0.85 -2.01 21.99
N ILE A 156 -0.05 -1.03 21.82
CA ILE A 156 -1.02 -1.02 20.71
C ILE A 156 -0.29 -0.73 19.40
N LEU A 157 -0.52 -1.57 18.38
CA LEU A 157 0.13 -1.45 17.06
C LEU A 157 -0.69 -0.67 16.02
N THR A 158 -1.89 -0.22 16.34
CA THR A 158 -2.81 0.41 15.38
C THR A 158 -2.30 1.72 14.76
N LYS A 159 -1.34 2.38 15.41
CA LYS A 159 -0.73 3.64 14.93
C LYS A 159 0.79 3.52 14.78
N ILE A 160 1.31 2.33 14.59
CA ILE A 160 2.75 2.08 14.56
C ILE A 160 3.42 2.80 13.38
N ALA A 161 2.77 2.86 12.23
CA ALA A 161 3.29 3.52 11.03
C ALA A 161 3.55 5.03 11.21
N GLY A 162 2.80 5.68 12.09
CA GLY A 162 3.02 7.10 12.43
C GLY A 162 4.11 7.35 13.49
N LYS A 163 4.72 6.28 14.02
CA LYS A 163 5.71 6.37 15.10
C LYS A 163 7.06 5.80 14.75
N LEU A 164 7.10 4.80 13.91
CA LEU A 164 8.28 4.01 13.60
C LEU A 164 8.41 3.83 12.09
N THR A 165 9.66 3.86 11.61
CA THR A 165 9.95 3.51 10.22
C THR A 165 9.79 2.00 9.99
N GLN A 166 9.53 1.62 8.76
CA GLN A 166 9.41 0.22 8.38
C GLN A 166 10.67 -0.60 8.69
N ASP A 167 11.84 -0.02 8.44
CA ASP A 167 13.12 -0.70 8.70
C ASP A 167 13.37 -0.86 10.20
N TRP A 168 12.96 0.11 11.00
CA TRP A 168 12.99 -0.05 12.45
C TRP A 168 12.13 -1.24 12.91
N VAL A 169 10.89 -1.34 12.39
CA VAL A 169 9.99 -2.46 12.73
C VAL A 169 10.56 -3.79 12.28
N LYS A 170 11.12 -3.88 11.08
CA LYS A 170 11.78 -5.10 10.58
C LYS A 170 12.94 -5.53 11.48
N ASN A 171 13.79 -4.59 11.86
CA ASN A 171 14.95 -4.87 12.72
C ASN A 171 14.51 -5.28 14.13
N TRP A 172 13.52 -4.61 14.69
CA TRP A 172 12.94 -4.97 15.98
C TRP A 172 12.36 -6.39 15.98
N VAL A 173 11.60 -6.78 14.96
CA VAL A 173 11.02 -8.13 14.87
C VAL A 173 12.11 -9.19 14.71
N ARG A 174 13.20 -8.85 14.00
CA ARG A 174 14.34 -9.77 13.79
C ARG A 174 15.19 -9.97 15.03
N ASP A 175 15.50 -8.89 15.72
CA ASP A 175 16.31 -8.90 16.95
C ASP A 175 15.91 -7.75 17.88
N PRO A 176 14.94 -7.99 18.78
CA PRO A 176 14.48 -6.96 19.72
C PRO A 176 15.54 -6.62 20.78
N THR A 177 16.56 -7.46 20.96
CA THR A 177 17.62 -7.23 21.97
C THR A 177 18.66 -6.23 21.48
N ALA A 178 18.94 -6.17 20.18
CA ALA A 178 19.89 -5.24 19.60
C ALA A 178 19.52 -3.76 19.80
N ILE A 179 18.23 -3.46 20.01
CA ILE A 179 17.71 -2.09 20.15
C ILE A 179 17.58 -1.65 21.62
N LYS A 180 17.67 -2.58 22.58
CA LYS A 180 17.56 -2.26 24.02
C LYS A 180 18.77 -1.56 24.62
N ASN A 181 19.87 -1.44 23.91
CA ASN A 181 21.13 -0.87 24.39
C ASN A 181 21.37 0.57 23.91
N VAL A 182 20.31 1.32 23.61
CA VAL A 182 20.37 2.76 23.28
C VAL A 182 19.65 3.54 24.38
#